data_c3d60c64d8b78b4107b39690fd750e0f
#
_entry.id   c3d60c64d8b78b4107b39690fd750e0f
#
_cell.length_a   1.000
_cell.length_b   1.000
_cell.length_c   1.000
_cell.angle_alpha   90.00
_cell.angle_beta   90.00
_cell.angle_gamma   90.00
#
_symmetry.space_group_name_H-M   'P 1'
#
loop_
_entity.id
_entity.type
_entity.pdbx_description
1 polymer ?
#
loop_
_entity_poly.entity_id
_entity_poly.type
_entity_poly.pdbx_seq_one_letter_code
_entity_poly.pdbx_strand_id
1 'polypeptide(L)'
;MSNVRERIVSYVDRHKAEWEEVALAIHAKPEVSNYEFFASETLSNKLKENGFEVELPAAGHRTGFAASYKSAKPGPVICFLAEYDALAGLGHGCGHNLFGSSSCLAGCALKSVIDELGGEVRVYGTPGEEGGENGSAKGSFVREGYFKDVDFALCVHPGTGPDCDLTGKTLGCVPIDVEFWGVSSHAAAQPEKG
;
A
#
# COMPACT_ATOMS: atom_id res chain seq x y z
N MET A 1 33.48 3.47 10.38
CA MET A 1 32.19 2.75 10.24
C MET A 1 31.25 3.69 9.49
N SER A 2 30.68 3.27 8.35
CA SER A 2 29.68 4.10 7.66
C SER A 2 28.46 4.30 8.59
N ASN A 3 27.92 5.50 8.59
CA ASN A 3 26.71 5.85 9.35
C ASN A 3 25.55 4.94 8.87
N VAL A 4 24.68 4.53 9.79
CA VAL A 4 23.46 3.73 9.48
C VAL A 4 22.66 4.34 8.34
N ARG A 5 22.47 5.66 8.35
CA ARG A 5 21.81 6.40 7.28
C ARG A 5 22.47 6.17 5.91
N GLU A 6 23.79 6.25 5.83
CA GLU A 6 24.53 6.04 4.59
C GLU A 6 24.35 4.62 4.06
N ARG A 7 24.28 3.63 4.95
CA ARG A 7 24.04 2.22 4.59
C ARG A 7 22.65 2.01 4.03
N ILE A 8 21.62 2.62 4.64
CA ILE A 8 20.24 2.58 4.15
C ILE A 8 20.15 3.24 2.78
N VAL A 9 20.71 4.44 2.60
CA VAL A 9 20.72 5.14 1.30
C VAL A 9 21.47 4.31 0.25
N SER A 10 22.63 3.77 0.59
CA SER A 10 23.39 2.91 -0.32
C SER A 10 22.64 1.62 -0.68
N TYR A 11 21.82 1.07 0.21
CA TYR A 11 20.96 -0.06 -0.12
C TYR A 11 19.94 0.34 -1.17
N VAL A 12 19.23 1.44 -0.97
CA VAL A 12 18.26 1.98 -1.93
C VAL A 12 18.92 2.21 -3.30
N ASP A 13 20.05 2.88 -3.34
CA ASP A 13 20.77 3.18 -4.60
C ASP A 13 21.17 1.93 -5.38
N ARG A 14 21.55 0.86 -4.70
CA ARG A 14 21.90 -0.42 -5.34
C ARG A 14 20.70 -1.19 -5.87
N HIS A 15 19.54 -1.06 -5.23
CA HIS A 15 18.36 -1.86 -5.55
C HIS A 15 17.27 -1.08 -6.30
N LYS A 16 17.38 0.24 -6.45
CA LYS A 16 16.36 1.08 -7.07
C LYS A 16 15.93 0.61 -8.46
N ALA A 17 16.87 0.21 -9.31
CA ALA A 17 16.55 -0.23 -10.67
C ALA A 17 15.64 -1.47 -10.68
N GLU A 18 15.88 -2.43 -9.79
CA GLU A 18 15.06 -3.62 -9.63
C GLU A 18 13.62 -3.28 -9.17
N TRP A 19 13.48 -2.30 -8.27
CA TRP A 19 12.18 -1.86 -7.79
C TRP A 19 11.47 -0.91 -8.77
N GLU A 20 12.20 -0.19 -9.60
CA GLU A 20 11.66 0.54 -10.76
C GLU A 20 11.03 -0.43 -11.77
N GLU A 21 11.66 -1.58 -12.04
CA GLU A 21 11.07 -2.64 -12.88
C GLU A 21 9.78 -3.19 -12.29
N VAL A 22 9.72 -3.41 -10.97
CA VAL A 22 8.50 -3.81 -10.26
C VAL A 22 7.40 -2.76 -10.42
N ALA A 23 7.73 -1.48 -10.21
CA ALA A 23 6.77 -0.38 -10.37
C ALA A 23 6.23 -0.29 -11.81
N LEU A 24 7.09 -0.45 -12.81
CA LEU A 24 6.71 -0.43 -14.22
C LEU A 24 5.86 -1.64 -14.60
N ALA A 25 6.16 -2.83 -14.05
CA ALA A 25 5.35 -4.02 -14.28
C ALA A 25 3.93 -3.88 -13.73
N ILE A 26 3.78 -3.31 -12.52
CA ILE A 26 2.48 -3.00 -11.92
C ILE A 26 1.76 -1.93 -12.75
N HIS A 27 2.45 -0.87 -13.16
CA HIS A 27 1.89 0.18 -14.00
C HIS A 27 1.35 -0.35 -15.33
N ALA A 28 2.05 -1.30 -15.95
CA ALA A 28 1.65 -1.91 -17.21
C ALA A 28 0.41 -2.82 -17.08
N LYS A 29 0.07 -3.24 -15.87
CA LYS A 29 -1.07 -4.09 -15.56
C LYS A 29 -1.93 -3.47 -14.45
N PRO A 30 -2.63 -2.37 -14.72
CA PRO A 30 -3.42 -1.68 -13.71
C PRO A 30 -4.60 -2.55 -13.27
N GLU A 31 -4.74 -2.72 -11.96
CA GLU A 31 -5.81 -3.47 -11.32
C GLU A 31 -6.55 -2.56 -10.34
N VAL A 32 -7.88 -2.58 -10.38
CA VAL A 32 -8.70 -1.72 -9.54
C VAL A 32 -8.80 -2.24 -8.11
N SER A 33 -9.23 -1.36 -7.22
CA SER A 33 -9.40 -1.60 -5.77
C SER A 33 -10.00 -2.97 -5.44
N ASN A 34 -9.31 -3.70 -4.55
CA ASN A 34 -9.64 -5.06 -4.07
C ASN A 34 -9.57 -6.18 -5.15
N TYR A 35 -9.03 -5.88 -6.34
CA TYR A 35 -8.76 -6.84 -7.43
C TYR A 35 -7.28 -6.78 -7.88
N GLU A 36 -6.40 -6.24 -7.05
CA GLU A 36 -4.97 -6.02 -7.31
C GLU A 36 -4.15 -7.31 -7.10
N PHE A 37 -4.54 -8.41 -7.73
CA PHE A 37 -3.92 -9.71 -7.53
C PHE A 37 -2.46 -9.76 -8.01
N PHE A 38 -2.20 -9.23 -9.21
CA PHE A 38 -0.84 -9.21 -9.76
C PHE A 38 0.08 -8.31 -8.94
N ALA A 39 -0.38 -7.11 -8.60
CA ALA A 39 0.40 -6.16 -7.81
C ALA A 39 0.71 -6.73 -6.42
N SER A 40 -0.30 -7.27 -5.74
CA SER A 40 -0.17 -7.90 -4.43
C SER A 40 0.80 -9.08 -4.44
N GLU A 41 0.66 -10.01 -5.39
CA GLU A 41 1.56 -11.17 -5.52
C GLU A 41 2.99 -10.73 -5.86
N THR A 42 3.16 -9.76 -6.76
CA THR A 42 4.46 -9.25 -7.15
C THR A 42 5.20 -8.65 -5.96
N LEU A 43 4.56 -7.73 -5.22
CA LEU A 43 5.17 -7.07 -4.06
C LEU A 43 5.43 -8.05 -2.91
N SER A 44 4.46 -8.90 -2.59
CA SER A 44 4.59 -9.87 -1.50
C SER A 44 5.66 -10.92 -1.78
N ASN A 45 5.76 -11.43 -3.01
CA ASN A 45 6.81 -12.37 -3.40
C ASN A 45 8.18 -11.71 -3.35
N LYS A 46 8.29 -10.45 -3.79
CA LYS A 46 9.55 -9.69 -3.71
C LYS A 46 10.00 -9.50 -2.25
N LEU A 47 9.08 -9.27 -1.32
CA LEU A 47 9.38 -9.21 0.11
C LEU A 47 9.82 -10.58 0.66
N LYS A 48 9.19 -11.70 0.24
CA LYS A 48 9.64 -13.07 0.60
C LYS A 48 11.06 -13.34 0.11
N GLU A 49 11.38 -12.99 -1.14
CA GLU A 49 12.73 -13.11 -1.70
C GLU A 49 13.76 -12.32 -0.88
N ASN A 50 13.35 -11.19 -0.30
CA ASN A 50 14.14 -10.38 0.61
C ASN A 50 14.09 -10.87 2.06
N GLY A 51 13.53 -12.05 2.35
CA GLY A 51 13.55 -12.72 3.65
C GLY A 51 12.56 -12.17 4.67
N PHE A 52 11.46 -11.59 4.25
CA PHE A 52 10.30 -11.32 5.10
C PHE A 52 9.43 -12.56 5.24
N GLU A 53 8.83 -12.74 6.41
CA GLU A 53 7.66 -13.59 6.58
C GLU A 53 6.44 -12.84 6.06
N VAL A 54 5.61 -13.49 5.23
CA VAL A 54 4.50 -12.82 4.55
C VAL A 54 3.21 -13.61 4.71
N GLU A 55 2.22 -12.96 5.28
CA GLU A 55 0.81 -13.37 5.28
C GLU A 55 0.11 -12.74 4.07
N LEU A 56 -0.55 -13.56 3.26
CA LEU A 56 -1.40 -13.17 2.13
C LEU A 56 -2.45 -14.27 1.94
N PRO A 57 -3.77 -14.02 2.06
CA PRO A 57 -4.42 -12.72 2.28
C PRO A 57 -4.31 -12.22 3.73
N ALA A 58 -4.45 -10.90 3.94
CA ALA A 58 -4.39 -10.27 5.25
C ALA A 58 -5.59 -9.33 5.51
N ALA A 59 -5.94 -9.15 6.77
CA ALA A 59 -6.98 -8.23 7.26
C ALA A 59 -8.34 -8.35 6.54
N GLY A 60 -8.71 -9.57 6.08
CA GLY A 60 -9.95 -9.84 5.37
C GLY A 60 -9.97 -9.39 3.89
N HIS A 61 -8.86 -8.88 3.36
CA HIS A 61 -8.71 -8.51 1.96
C HIS A 61 -7.91 -9.57 1.19
N ARG A 62 -8.48 -10.08 0.09
CA ARG A 62 -7.85 -11.13 -0.75
C ARG A 62 -6.49 -10.71 -1.32
N THR A 63 -6.33 -9.42 -1.56
CA THR A 63 -5.13 -8.80 -2.11
C THR A 63 -4.32 -8.04 -1.06
N GLY A 64 -4.75 -8.02 0.22
CA GLY A 64 -4.00 -7.46 1.33
C GLY A 64 -2.89 -8.40 1.78
N PHE A 65 -1.73 -7.86 2.13
CA PHE A 65 -0.65 -8.66 2.72
C PHE A 65 -0.03 -7.99 3.94
N ALA A 66 0.50 -8.81 4.84
CA ALA A 66 1.30 -8.36 5.98
C ALA A 66 2.66 -9.06 5.94
N ALA A 67 3.72 -8.28 5.75
CA ALA A 67 5.09 -8.77 5.75
C ALA A 67 5.80 -8.28 7.00
N SER A 68 6.62 -9.14 7.62
CA SER A 68 7.39 -8.79 8.81
C SER A 68 8.79 -9.41 8.81
N TYR A 69 9.72 -8.69 9.41
CA TYR A 69 11.04 -9.19 9.76
C TYR A 69 11.43 -8.68 11.15
N LYS A 70 11.69 -9.59 12.07
CA LYS A 70 12.00 -9.27 13.46
C LYS A 70 13.46 -9.59 13.78
N SER A 71 14.17 -8.59 14.31
CA SER A 71 15.50 -8.78 14.88
C SER A 71 15.46 -9.57 16.19
N ALA A 72 16.55 -10.25 16.51
CA ALA A 72 16.73 -10.88 17.83
C ALA A 72 16.88 -9.85 18.97
N LYS A 73 17.19 -8.59 18.65
CA LYS A 73 17.32 -7.51 19.64
C LYS A 73 16.00 -6.77 19.80
N PRO A 74 15.64 -6.36 21.04
CA PRO A 74 14.47 -5.53 21.25
C PRO A 74 14.66 -4.14 20.61
N GLY A 75 13.56 -3.53 20.23
CA GLY A 75 13.53 -2.21 19.63
C GLY A 75 12.14 -1.88 19.08
N PRO A 76 11.97 -0.75 18.40
CA PRO A 76 10.69 -0.31 17.89
C PRO A 76 10.17 -1.18 16.74
N VAL A 77 8.85 -1.20 16.58
CA VAL A 77 8.15 -1.78 15.42
C VAL A 77 7.85 -0.66 14.43
N ILE A 78 8.47 -0.72 13.27
CA ILE A 78 8.32 0.27 12.20
C ILE A 78 7.60 -0.37 11.03
N CYS A 79 6.47 0.22 10.62
CA CYS A 79 5.64 -0.27 9.54
C CYS A 79 5.67 0.69 8.35
N PHE A 80 5.86 0.15 7.15
CA PHE A 80 5.65 0.86 5.89
C PHE A 80 4.31 0.41 5.28
N LEU A 81 3.49 1.38 4.86
CA LEU A 81 2.25 1.11 4.15
C LEU A 81 2.51 1.11 2.65
N ALA A 82 1.92 0.17 1.92
CA ALA A 82 2.06 0.02 0.48
C ALA A 82 0.68 -0.01 -0.18
N GLU A 83 0.39 0.97 -1.02
CA GLU A 83 -0.79 1.02 -1.88
C GLU A 83 -0.39 0.59 -3.29
N TYR A 84 -1.32 -0.02 -4.04
CA TYR A 84 -1.03 -0.54 -5.38
C TYR A 84 -2.27 -0.67 -6.28
N ASP A 85 -3.41 -0.14 -5.85
CA ASP A 85 -4.62 -0.08 -6.67
C ASP A 85 -4.56 1.03 -7.73
N ALA A 86 -5.29 0.84 -8.81
CA ALA A 86 -5.40 1.75 -9.93
C ALA A 86 -6.82 2.32 -10.02
N LEU A 87 -6.95 3.49 -10.63
CA LEU A 87 -8.22 4.14 -10.92
C LEU A 87 -8.93 3.45 -12.09
N ALA A 88 -10.22 3.18 -11.94
CA ALA A 88 -11.03 2.58 -13.00
C ALA A 88 -11.04 3.43 -14.29
N GLY A 89 -10.66 2.83 -15.40
CA GLY A 89 -10.62 3.50 -16.71
C GLY A 89 -9.46 4.48 -16.93
N LEU A 90 -8.65 4.76 -15.91
CA LEU A 90 -7.49 5.66 -15.98
C LEU A 90 -6.14 4.97 -15.77
N GLY A 91 -6.13 3.89 -14.99
CA GLY A 91 -4.88 3.23 -14.59
C GLY A 91 -4.22 3.88 -13.37
N HIS A 92 -2.90 3.80 -13.27
CA HIS A 92 -2.13 4.33 -12.13
C HIS A 92 -1.97 5.86 -12.15
N GLY A 93 -3.08 6.60 -12.30
CA GLY A 93 -3.08 8.07 -12.28
C GLY A 93 -2.70 8.66 -10.92
N CYS A 94 -2.93 7.95 -9.83
CA CYS A 94 -2.54 8.33 -8.47
C CYS A 94 -1.10 7.94 -8.11
N GLY A 95 -0.47 7.08 -8.92
CA GLY A 95 0.92 6.66 -8.73
C GLY A 95 1.12 5.58 -7.66
N HIS A 96 0.08 4.80 -7.32
CA HIS A 96 0.17 3.74 -6.31
C HIS A 96 1.16 2.62 -6.70
N ASN A 97 1.43 2.40 -7.98
CA ASN A 97 2.51 1.53 -8.43
C ASN A 97 3.90 1.97 -7.91
N LEU A 98 4.15 3.28 -7.83
CA LEU A 98 5.35 3.85 -7.23
C LEU A 98 5.29 3.77 -5.70
N PHE A 99 4.14 4.08 -5.12
CA PHE A 99 3.93 4.02 -3.68
C PHE A 99 4.21 2.61 -3.12
N GLY A 100 3.58 1.58 -3.68
CA GLY A 100 3.77 0.20 -3.25
C GLY A 100 5.22 -0.27 -3.36
N SER A 101 5.85 -0.01 -4.51
CA SER A 101 7.23 -0.42 -4.78
C SER A 101 8.23 0.29 -3.86
N SER A 102 8.10 1.61 -3.68
CA SER A 102 9.00 2.39 -2.82
C SER A 102 8.87 2.04 -1.35
N SER A 103 7.65 1.77 -0.86
CA SER A 103 7.41 1.33 0.51
C SER A 103 8.04 -0.04 0.80
N CYS A 104 7.92 -0.99 -0.14
CA CYS A 104 8.58 -2.29 -0.03
C CYS A 104 10.11 -2.16 -0.05
N LEU A 105 10.67 -1.33 -0.94
CA LEU A 105 12.10 -1.03 -0.97
C LEU A 105 12.57 -0.40 0.35
N ALA A 106 11.81 0.54 0.91
CA ALA A 106 12.12 1.16 2.20
C ALA A 106 12.15 0.13 3.34
N GLY A 107 11.18 -0.79 3.36
CA GLY A 107 11.17 -1.92 4.29
C GLY A 107 12.42 -2.80 4.16
N CYS A 108 12.81 -3.17 2.94
CA CYS A 108 14.02 -3.94 2.67
C CYS A 108 15.29 -3.18 3.08
N ALA A 109 15.35 -1.89 2.84
CA ALA A 109 16.49 -1.05 3.21
C ALA A 109 16.66 -0.95 4.74
N LEU A 110 15.56 -0.76 5.50
CA LEU A 110 15.62 -0.77 6.94
C LEU A 110 15.96 -2.16 7.48
N LYS A 111 15.39 -3.23 6.91
CA LYS A 111 15.73 -4.61 7.26
C LYS A 111 17.23 -4.86 7.17
N SER A 112 17.93 -4.29 6.18
CA SER A 112 19.37 -4.52 5.96
C SER A 112 20.26 -4.10 7.14
N VAL A 113 19.73 -3.32 8.08
CA VAL A 113 20.44 -2.82 9.26
C VAL A 113 19.75 -3.16 10.59
N ILE A 114 18.54 -3.76 10.56
CA ILE A 114 17.71 -3.94 11.75
C ILE A 114 18.33 -4.89 12.78
N ASP A 115 19.09 -5.90 12.37
CA ASP A 115 19.75 -6.83 13.27
C ASP A 115 20.85 -6.17 14.12
N GLU A 116 21.40 -5.07 13.61
CA GLU A 116 22.35 -4.24 14.38
C GLU A 116 21.60 -3.31 15.33
N LEU A 117 20.51 -2.71 14.87
CA LEU A 117 19.75 -1.69 15.62
C LEU A 117 18.80 -2.30 16.66
N GLY A 118 18.15 -3.40 16.32
CA GLY A 118 17.05 -4.00 17.07
C GLY A 118 15.67 -3.53 16.58
N GLY A 119 14.63 -4.28 16.93
CA GLY A 119 13.25 -4.00 16.58
C GLY A 119 12.69 -4.88 15.46
N GLU A 120 11.64 -4.41 14.85
CA GLU A 120 10.90 -5.14 13.82
C GLU A 120 10.55 -4.20 12.66
N VAL A 121 10.67 -4.71 11.44
CA VAL A 121 10.22 -4.01 10.22
C VAL A 121 9.01 -4.72 9.69
N ARG A 122 7.95 -3.96 9.44
CA ARG A 122 6.73 -4.45 8.79
C ARG A 122 6.47 -3.71 7.49
N VAL A 123 5.86 -4.40 6.52
CA VAL A 123 5.30 -3.80 5.31
C VAL A 123 3.88 -4.32 5.15
N TYR A 124 2.91 -3.43 5.21
CA TYR A 124 1.51 -3.78 5.02
C TYR A 124 1.04 -3.34 3.64
N GLY A 125 0.65 -4.31 2.82
CA GLY A 125 -0.02 -4.07 1.55
C GLY A 125 -1.49 -3.78 1.80
N THR A 126 -1.88 -2.54 1.58
CA THR A 126 -3.20 -2.02 1.91
C THR A 126 -3.99 -1.69 0.63
N PRO A 127 -4.69 -2.70 0.03
CA PRO A 127 -5.47 -2.50 -1.18
C PRO A 127 -6.68 -1.60 -0.99
N GLY A 128 -7.26 -1.15 -2.10
CA GLY A 128 -8.56 -0.49 -2.13
C GLY A 128 -8.56 0.92 -1.56
N GLU A 129 -7.48 1.69 -1.70
CA GLU A 129 -7.43 3.08 -1.21
C GLU A 129 -8.44 3.96 -1.96
N GLU A 130 -8.56 3.78 -3.27
CA GLU A 130 -9.47 4.52 -4.16
C GLU A 130 -10.95 4.12 -4.00
N GLY A 131 -11.26 3.22 -3.08
CA GLY A 131 -12.61 2.76 -2.82
C GLY A 131 -12.88 1.36 -3.34
N GLY A 132 -14.14 1.05 -3.63
CA GLY A 132 -14.54 -0.26 -4.13
C GLY A 132 -15.26 -1.12 -3.09
N GLU A 133 -15.54 -2.37 -3.46
CA GLU A 133 -16.48 -3.27 -2.79
C GLU A 133 -16.23 -3.48 -1.28
N ASN A 134 -14.95 -3.59 -0.88
CA ASN A 134 -14.57 -3.79 0.53
C ASN A 134 -14.00 -2.53 1.20
N GLY A 135 -13.98 -1.40 0.50
CA GLY A 135 -13.37 -0.16 0.97
C GLY A 135 -11.85 -0.26 1.17
N SER A 136 -11.28 0.75 1.80
CA SER A 136 -9.84 0.81 2.07
C SER A 136 -9.40 -0.18 3.14
N ALA A 137 -8.39 -0.98 2.81
CA ALA A 137 -7.85 -2.00 3.71
C ALA A 137 -7.20 -1.41 4.98
N LYS A 138 -6.71 -0.18 4.97
CA LYS A 138 -6.10 0.46 6.15
C LYS A 138 -7.03 0.41 7.37
N GLY A 139 -8.31 0.71 7.17
CA GLY A 139 -9.32 0.61 8.24
C GLY A 139 -9.50 -0.83 8.74
N SER A 140 -9.43 -1.82 7.85
CA SER A 140 -9.51 -3.24 8.22
C SER A 140 -8.28 -3.68 9.01
N PHE A 141 -7.07 -3.31 8.59
CA PHE A 141 -5.84 -3.58 9.34
C PHE A 141 -5.88 -3.00 10.77
N VAL A 142 -6.48 -1.80 10.95
CA VAL A 142 -6.68 -1.23 12.28
C VAL A 142 -7.67 -2.08 13.09
N ARG A 143 -8.83 -2.44 12.52
CA ARG A 143 -9.86 -3.23 13.21
C ARG A 143 -9.36 -4.61 13.61
N GLU A 144 -8.60 -5.27 12.74
CA GLU A 144 -8.01 -6.60 12.99
C GLU A 144 -6.78 -6.55 13.91
N GLY A 145 -6.33 -5.35 14.29
CA GLY A 145 -5.31 -5.16 15.31
C GLY A 145 -3.87 -5.22 14.85
N TYR A 146 -3.59 -5.15 13.54
CA TYR A 146 -2.23 -5.17 12.99
C TYR A 146 -1.35 -4.01 13.48
N PHE A 147 -1.97 -2.90 13.91
CA PHE A 147 -1.25 -1.71 14.39
C PHE A 147 -1.11 -1.60 15.90
N LYS A 148 -1.61 -2.58 16.70
CA LYS A 148 -1.64 -2.46 18.16
C LYS A 148 -0.28 -2.25 18.82
N ASP A 149 0.76 -2.80 18.22
CA ASP A 149 2.13 -2.78 18.71
C ASP A 149 3.09 -2.06 17.75
N VAL A 150 2.56 -1.33 16.77
CA VAL A 150 3.35 -0.53 15.82
C VAL A 150 3.65 0.82 16.46
N ASP A 151 4.94 1.15 16.59
CA ASP A 151 5.40 2.42 17.14
C ASP A 151 5.35 3.55 16.09
N PHE A 152 5.68 3.22 14.84
CA PHE A 152 5.69 4.17 13.72
C PHE A 152 5.11 3.54 12.46
N ALA A 153 4.15 4.21 11.83
CA ALA A 153 3.62 3.88 10.52
C ALA A 153 3.99 4.98 9.52
N LEU A 154 4.61 4.60 8.42
CA LEU A 154 5.14 5.49 7.40
C LEU A 154 4.55 5.14 6.03
N CYS A 155 4.24 6.17 5.25
CA CYS A 155 3.84 6.02 3.85
C CYS A 155 4.37 7.21 3.04
N VAL A 156 4.63 6.99 1.75
CA VAL A 156 5.12 8.02 0.84
C VAL A 156 4.25 8.01 -0.41
N HIS A 157 3.30 8.93 -0.47
CA HIS A 157 2.40 9.06 -1.61
C HIS A 157 3.00 10.01 -2.67
N PRO A 158 2.99 9.64 -3.96
CA PRO A 158 3.40 10.54 -5.03
C PRO A 158 2.57 11.83 -5.05
N GLY A 159 3.22 12.94 -5.32
CA GLY A 159 2.59 14.26 -5.41
C GLY A 159 3.02 15.02 -6.66
N THR A 160 2.37 16.13 -6.95
CA THR A 160 2.65 16.98 -8.10
C THR A 160 3.63 18.13 -7.80
N GLY A 161 4.01 18.28 -6.54
CA GLY A 161 4.95 19.32 -6.09
C GLY A 161 6.41 18.97 -6.35
N PRO A 162 7.30 19.98 -6.37
CA PRO A 162 8.73 19.76 -6.56
C PRO A 162 9.43 19.19 -5.31
N ASP A 163 8.79 19.28 -4.17
CA ASP A 163 9.37 18.96 -2.86
C ASP A 163 8.62 17.80 -2.18
N CYS A 164 9.32 17.13 -1.26
CA CYS A 164 8.74 16.13 -0.40
C CYS A 164 8.32 16.79 0.93
N ASP A 165 7.02 16.97 1.12
CA ASP A 165 6.46 17.57 2.32
C ASP A 165 5.94 16.51 3.29
N LEU A 166 6.02 16.81 4.58
CA LEU A 166 5.32 16.04 5.60
C LEU A 166 3.82 16.33 5.49
N THR A 167 3.01 15.28 5.49
CA THR A 167 1.56 15.39 5.46
C THR A 167 1.05 16.14 6.68
N GLY A 168 0.24 17.16 6.44
CA GLY A 168 -0.46 17.91 7.48
C GLY A 168 -1.76 17.23 7.90
N LYS A 169 -2.87 17.98 7.82
CA LYS A 169 -4.21 17.48 8.15
C LYS A 169 -4.81 16.76 6.94
N THR A 170 -5.43 15.60 7.17
CA THR A 170 -6.23 14.88 6.19
C THR A 170 -7.72 15.11 6.42
N LEU A 171 -8.50 15.03 5.34
CA LEU A 171 -9.97 15.06 5.40
C LEU A 171 -10.50 13.63 5.57
N GLY A 172 -11.68 13.51 6.20
CA GLY A 172 -12.45 12.26 6.21
C GLY A 172 -13.19 12.10 4.87
N CYS A 173 -13.22 10.87 4.34
CA CYS A 173 -14.00 10.51 3.17
C CYS A 173 -14.94 9.35 3.53
N VAL A 174 -16.22 9.50 3.17
CA VAL A 174 -17.24 8.45 3.32
C VAL A 174 -17.93 8.32 1.98
N PRO A 175 -17.56 7.33 1.14
CA PRO A 175 -18.25 7.08 -0.13
C PRO A 175 -19.64 6.50 0.13
N ILE A 176 -20.60 6.87 -0.69
CA ILE A 176 -21.97 6.35 -0.66
C ILE A 176 -22.39 6.08 -2.11
N ASP A 177 -22.74 4.85 -2.40
CA ASP A 177 -23.37 4.46 -3.65
C ASP A 177 -24.89 4.41 -3.48
N VAL A 178 -25.62 5.06 -4.38
CA VAL A 178 -27.08 5.07 -4.37
C VAL A 178 -27.56 4.58 -5.74
N GLU A 179 -28.23 3.45 -5.74
CA GLU A 179 -28.78 2.86 -6.96
C GLU A 179 -30.30 3.06 -7.00
N PHE A 180 -30.81 3.49 -8.15
CA PHE A 180 -32.24 3.62 -8.44
C PHE A 180 -32.63 2.60 -9.50
N TRP A 181 -33.60 1.77 -9.17
CA TRP A 181 -34.14 0.74 -10.05
C TRP A 181 -35.50 1.17 -10.56
N GLY A 182 -35.68 1.21 -11.87
CA GLY A 182 -36.93 1.61 -12.50
C GLY A 182 -36.96 1.26 -13.99
N VAL A 183 -38.09 1.59 -14.64
CA VAL A 183 -38.22 1.47 -16.09
C VAL A 183 -38.29 2.84 -16.72
N SER A 184 -37.77 2.97 -17.96
CA SER A 184 -37.82 4.24 -18.66
C SER A 184 -39.23 4.73 -18.86
N SER A 185 -39.56 5.90 -18.35
CA SER A 185 -40.83 6.58 -18.54
C SER A 185 -40.62 8.05 -18.84
N HIS A 186 -41.67 8.73 -19.36
CA HIS A 186 -41.60 10.17 -19.60
C HIS A 186 -41.74 10.93 -18.28
N ALA A 187 -40.68 11.60 -17.85
CA ALA A 187 -40.59 12.22 -16.51
C ALA A 187 -41.68 13.25 -16.19
N ALA A 188 -42.24 13.93 -17.20
CA ALA A 188 -43.28 14.91 -17.03
C ALA A 188 -44.71 14.37 -17.25
N ALA A 189 -44.86 13.32 -18.10
CA ALA A 189 -46.19 12.81 -18.47
C ALA A 189 -46.60 11.55 -17.67
N GLN A 190 -45.63 10.74 -17.26
CA GLN A 190 -45.88 9.46 -16.58
C GLN A 190 -44.79 9.13 -15.57
N PRO A 191 -44.46 10.02 -14.63
CA PRO A 191 -43.38 9.79 -13.65
C PRO A 191 -43.67 8.58 -12.74
N GLU A 192 -44.91 8.25 -12.50
CA GLU A 192 -45.34 7.12 -11.68
C GLU A 192 -45.11 5.74 -12.31
N LYS A 193 -44.68 5.71 -13.58
CA LYS A 193 -44.35 4.47 -14.31
C LYS A 193 -42.88 4.16 -14.39
N GLY A 194 -42.02 5.07 -13.87
CA GLY A 194 -40.56 4.96 -13.88
C GLY A 194 -39.96 4.21 -12.69
#